data_80368a614a6c347bb7836245a4702bcf
#
_entry.id   80368a614a6c347bb7836245a4702bcf
#
_cell.length_a   1.000
_cell.length_b   1.000
_cell.length_c   1.000
_cell.angle_alpha   90.00
_cell.angle_beta   90.00
_cell.angle_gamma   90.00
#
_symmetry.space_group_name_H-M   'P 1'
#
loop_
_entity.id
_entity.type
_entity.pdbx_description
1 polymer ?
#
loop_
_entity_poly.entity_id
_entity_poly.type
_entity_poly.pdbx_seq_one_letter_code
_entity_poly.pdbx_strand_id
1 'polypeptide(L)'
;TLRNRREVALTQLQVARADALAAAQKAFANDQSRAELASLNGKVAERQAELVYIDDLMKRIEVRSPGRGVVVFGDVNDWQGKPVVTGERVALLADPNDAGMLVWLPVPDAINLDEGAEVKLYLQVSPLQPLTGKLSQTSYQATQSPDGIVAYRLRARFDALDDAQRALARIGLRGTAKIYGSRAPLAYYLFRRPLAGLRELTGW
;
A
#
# COMPACT_ATOMS: atom_id res chain seq x y z
N THR A 1 19.44 12.27 20.83
CA THR A 1 19.20 11.31 19.72
C THR A 1 18.98 9.89 20.24
N LEU A 2 18.31 9.01 19.49
CA LEU A 2 18.09 7.61 19.91
C LEU A 2 19.42 6.84 20.09
N ARG A 3 20.44 7.17 19.30
CA ARG A 3 21.79 6.59 19.48
C ARG A 3 22.35 6.86 20.85
N ASN A 4 22.29 8.11 21.33
CA ASN A 4 22.77 8.45 22.68
C ASN A 4 21.95 7.75 23.78
N ARG A 5 20.64 7.64 23.60
CA ARG A 5 19.78 6.88 24.53
C ARG A 5 20.18 5.42 24.63
N ARG A 6 20.47 4.78 23.48
CA ARG A 6 20.95 3.40 23.43
C ARG A 6 22.28 3.22 24.18
N GLU A 7 23.22 4.13 24.00
CA GLU A 7 24.52 4.11 24.66
C GLU A 7 24.38 4.23 26.18
N VAL A 8 23.53 5.15 26.64
CA VAL A 8 23.20 5.30 28.07
C VAL A 8 22.57 4.03 28.62
N ALA A 9 21.59 3.45 27.92
CA ALA A 9 20.92 2.21 28.35
C ALA A 9 21.90 1.01 28.41
N LEU A 10 22.82 0.92 27.46
CA LEU A 10 23.89 -0.08 27.48
C LEU A 10 24.77 0.07 28.72
N THR A 11 25.22 1.29 29.02
CA THR A 11 26.04 1.57 30.18
C THR A 11 25.31 1.24 31.48
N GLN A 12 24.03 1.62 31.59
CA GLN A 12 23.21 1.30 32.76
C GLN A 12 23.00 -0.23 32.94
N LEU A 13 22.83 -0.97 31.85
CA LEU A 13 22.75 -2.42 31.89
C LEU A 13 24.08 -3.05 32.37
N GLN A 14 25.21 -2.53 31.90
CA GLN A 14 26.52 -3.01 32.36
C GLN A 14 26.72 -2.78 33.83
N VAL A 15 26.35 -1.61 34.36
CA VAL A 15 26.42 -1.30 35.80
C VAL A 15 25.51 -2.24 36.59
N ALA A 16 24.24 -2.40 36.17
CA ALA A 16 23.32 -3.31 36.85
C ALA A 16 23.81 -4.75 36.90
N ARG A 17 24.46 -5.22 35.81
CA ARG A 17 25.08 -6.55 35.75
C ARG A 17 26.27 -6.67 36.68
N ALA A 18 27.11 -5.65 36.77
CA ALA A 18 28.26 -5.64 37.69
C ALA A 18 27.79 -5.68 39.16
N ASP A 19 26.75 -4.91 39.49
CA ASP A 19 26.16 -4.90 40.84
C ASP A 19 25.55 -6.27 41.20
N ALA A 20 24.81 -6.88 40.28
CA ALA A 20 24.23 -8.22 40.47
C ALA A 20 25.34 -9.29 40.64
N LEU A 21 26.44 -9.21 39.89
CA LEU A 21 27.58 -10.11 40.02
C LEU A 21 28.27 -9.98 41.37
N ALA A 22 28.46 -8.70 41.82
CA ALA A 22 29.05 -8.45 43.14
C ALA A 22 28.15 -8.96 44.28
N ALA A 23 26.83 -8.82 44.15
CA ALA A 23 25.86 -9.35 45.10
C ALA A 23 25.82 -10.90 45.09
N ALA A 24 25.96 -11.49 43.90
CA ALA A 24 26.02 -12.97 43.77
C ALA A 24 27.16 -13.61 44.57
N GLN A 25 28.32 -12.93 44.63
CA GLN A 25 29.46 -13.37 45.43
C GLN A 25 29.17 -13.36 46.93
N LYS A 26 28.29 -12.45 47.39
CA LYS A 26 27.88 -12.31 48.79
C LYS A 26 26.65 -13.17 49.15
N ALA A 27 25.89 -13.62 48.17
CA ALA A 27 24.58 -14.30 48.36
C ALA A 27 24.69 -15.64 49.14
N PHE A 28 25.87 -16.19 49.25
CA PHE A 28 26.12 -17.40 50.03
C PHE A 28 26.15 -17.14 51.54
N ALA A 29 26.21 -15.89 51.99
CA ALA A 29 26.43 -15.57 53.39
C ALA A 29 25.16 -15.67 54.25
N ASN A 30 24.03 -15.18 53.75
CA ASN A 30 22.74 -15.13 54.47
C ASN A 30 21.53 -14.89 53.57
N ASP A 31 20.30 -15.00 54.13
CA ASP A 31 19.03 -14.85 53.40
C ASP A 31 18.83 -13.42 52.90
N GLN A 32 19.31 -12.41 53.64
CA GLN A 32 19.23 -11.01 53.24
C GLN A 32 20.02 -10.72 51.96
N SER A 33 21.22 -11.30 51.83
CA SER A 33 22.04 -11.19 50.61
C SER A 33 21.41 -11.89 49.40
N ARG A 34 20.62 -12.96 49.64
CA ARG A 34 19.82 -13.60 48.55
C ARG A 34 18.67 -12.70 48.10
N ALA A 35 17.97 -12.04 49.02
CA ALA A 35 16.92 -11.08 48.68
C ALA A 35 17.47 -9.86 47.88
N GLU A 36 18.63 -9.38 48.28
CA GLU A 36 19.34 -8.30 47.56
C GLU A 36 19.72 -8.74 46.13
N LEU A 37 20.26 -9.93 45.94
CA LEU A 37 20.58 -10.50 44.63
C LEU A 37 19.31 -10.60 43.76
N ALA A 38 18.20 -11.07 44.33
CA ALA A 38 16.93 -11.14 43.60
C ALA A 38 16.45 -9.75 43.11
N SER A 39 16.57 -8.73 43.95
CA SER A 39 16.25 -7.34 43.61
C SER A 39 17.15 -6.81 42.48
N LEU A 40 18.45 -7.06 42.55
CA LEU A 40 19.42 -6.62 41.52
C LEU A 40 19.22 -7.37 40.20
N ASN A 41 18.87 -8.65 40.22
CA ASN A 41 18.50 -9.38 39.02
C ASN A 41 17.23 -8.79 38.38
N GLY A 42 16.25 -8.32 39.18
CA GLY A 42 15.10 -7.59 38.71
C GLY A 42 15.49 -6.31 37.95
N LYS A 43 16.45 -5.54 38.50
CA LYS A 43 16.99 -4.34 37.83
C LYS A 43 17.72 -4.67 36.51
N VAL A 44 18.46 -5.77 36.46
CA VAL A 44 19.11 -6.24 35.22
C VAL A 44 18.05 -6.55 34.17
N ALA A 45 16.99 -7.24 34.54
CA ALA A 45 15.88 -7.55 33.61
C ALA A 45 15.18 -6.29 33.10
N GLU A 46 14.95 -5.30 33.97
CA GLU A 46 14.37 -4.00 33.62
C GLU A 46 15.26 -3.26 32.59
N ARG A 47 16.58 -3.14 32.88
CA ARG A 47 17.51 -2.46 31.97
C ARG A 47 17.70 -3.22 30.65
N GLN A 48 17.60 -4.53 30.66
CA GLN A 48 17.59 -5.35 29.47
C GLN A 48 16.37 -5.07 28.60
N ALA A 49 15.18 -4.99 29.20
CA ALA A 49 13.94 -4.68 28.50
C ALA A 49 13.97 -3.27 27.90
N GLU A 50 14.50 -2.28 28.63
CA GLU A 50 14.68 -0.90 28.14
C GLU A 50 15.59 -0.86 26.89
N LEU A 51 16.71 -1.57 26.93
CA LEU A 51 17.61 -1.66 25.77
C LEU A 51 16.94 -2.29 24.56
N VAL A 52 16.23 -3.41 24.75
CA VAL A 52 15.47 -4.07 23.68
C VAL A 52 14.44 -3.11 23.05
N TYR A 53 13.73 -2.36 23.89
CA TYR A 53 12.78 -1.35 23.41
C TYR A 53 13.44 -0.28 22.53
N ILE A 54 14.60 0.26 22.98
CA ILE A 54 15.33 1.26 22.21
C ILE A 54 15.85 0.66 20.89
N ASP A 55 16.36 -0.56 20.93
CA ASP A 55 16.82 -1.27 19.72
C ASP A 55 15.68 -1.48 18.72
N ASP A 56 14.48 -1.81 19.17
CA ASP A 56 13.32 -1.94 18.31
C ASP A 56 12.85 -0.61 17.73
N LEU A 57 12.93 0.48 18.51
CA LEU A 57 12.71 1.82 17.98
C LEU A 57 13.73 2.17 16.88
N MET A 58 14.99 1.81 17.07
CA MET A 58 16.04 2.06 16.08
C MET A 58 15.83 1.28 14.78
N LYS A 59 15.36 0.02 14.85
CA LYS A 59 15.01 -0.77 13.67
C LYS A 59 13.90 -0.12 12.84
N ARG A 60 12.95 0.56 13.48
CA ARG A 60 11.82 1.24 12.82
C ARG A 60 12.20 2.54 12.11
N ILE A 61 13.37 3.11 12.39
CA ILE A 61 13.88 4.30 11.69
C ILE A 61 14.26 3.98 10.25
N GLU A 62 14.76 2.77 9.99
CA GLU A 62 15.10 2.32 8.65
C GLU A 62 13.87 1.68 8.00
N VAL A 63 13.19 2.42 7.14
CA VAL A 63 12.13 1.86 6.31
C VAL A 63 12.77 1.18 5.11
N ARG A 64 12.70 -0.16 5.09
CA ARG A 64 13.22 -0.97 3.99
C ARG A 64 12.09 -1.45 3.10
N SER A 65 12.37 -1.58 1.80
CA SER A 65 11.44 -2.15 0.85
C SER A 65 11.11 -3.60 1.22
N PRO A 66 9.82 -3.99 1.25
CA PRO A 66 9.40 -5.37 1.51
C PRO A 66 9.72 -6.33 0.36
N GLY A 67 10.04 -5.81 -0.83
CA GLY A 67 10.31 -6.61 -2.01
C GLY A 67 11.03 -5.84 -3.12
N ARG A 68 11.17 -6.50 -4.27
CA ARG A 68 11.70 -5.86 -5.48
C ARG A 68 10.60 -5.08 -6.17
N GLY A 69 10.92 -3.90 -6.73
CA GLY A 69 9.96 -3.07 -7.45
C GLY A 69 10.53 -1.70 -7.76
N VAL A 70 9.72 -0.88 -8.40
CA VAL A 70 10.02 0.53 -8.68
C VAL A 70 9.35 1.40 -7.63
N VAL A 71 10.14 2.23 -6.98
CA VAL A 71 9.61 3.17 -5.99
C VAL A 71 9.02 4.37 -6.72
N VAL A 72 7.74 4.61 -6.46
CA VAL A 72 6.99 5.76 -6.99
C VAL A 72 6.76 6.74 -5.85
N PHE A 73 7.31 7.93 -5.99
CA PHE A 73 7.11 9.06 -5.09
C PHE A 73 7.04 10.34 -5.92
N GLY A 74 6.56 11.44 -5.33
CA GLY A 74 6.52 12.73 -6.00
C GLY A 74 7.92 13.29 -6.28
N ASP A 75 8.36 14.27 -5.51
CA ASP A 75 9.75 14.76 -5.55
C ASP A 75 10.53 14.24 -4.34
N VAL A 76 11.75 13.75 -4.56
CA VAL A 76 12.66 13.29 -3.48
C VAL A 76 13.00 14.43 -2.54
N ASN A 77 13.14 15.64 -3.10
CA ASN A 77 13.53 16.82 -2.33
C ASN A 77 12.45 17.25 -1.33
N ASP A 78 11.17 16.97 -1.63
CA ASP A 78 10.05 17.28 -0.73
C ASP A 78 10.09 16.48 0.57
N TRP A 79 10.80 15.35 0.58
CA TRP A 79 10.89 14.46 1.74
C TRP A 79 12.15 14.70 2.59
N GLN A 80 13.14 15.37 2.03
CA GLN A 80 14.38 15.61 2.74
C GLN A 80 14.18 16.65 3.86
N GLY A 81 14.35 16.21 5.12
CA GLY A 81 14.14 17.05 6.29
C GLY A 81 12.69 17.23 6.73
N LYS A 82 11.73 16.65 6.01
CA LYS A 82 10.30 16.69 6.37
C LYS A 82 10.04 15.78 7.58
N PRO A 83 9.38 16.26 8.64
CA PRO A 83 8.93 15.40 9.72
C PRO A 83 7.82 14.48 9.22
N VAL A 84 7.93 13.19 9.53
CA VAL A 84 6.93 12.17 9.18
C VAL A 84 6.24 11.65 10.43
N VAL A 85 4.95 11.31 10.31
CA VAL A 85 4.18 10.69 11.38
C VAL A 85 4.02 9.19 11.12
N THR A 86 3.77 8.43 12.18
CA THR A 86 3.55 6.99 12.07
C THR A 86 2.31 6.71 11.20
N GLY A 87 2.47 5.88 10.16
CA GLY A 87 1.40 5.57 9.20
C GLY A 87 1.34 6.51 7.99
N GLU A 88 2.17 7.54 7.91
CA GLU A 88 2.26 8.39 6.73
C GLU A 88 2.87 7.60 5.56
N ARG A 89 2.22 7.68 4.40
CA ARG A 89 2.69 7.02 3.19
C ARG A 89 3.80 7.86 2.53
N VAL A 90 5.04 7.43 2.69
CA VAL A 90 6.22 8.10 2.13
C VAL A 90 6.38 7.81 0.64
N ALA A 91 6.17 6.57 0.22
CA ALA A 91 6.33 6.15 -1.17
C ALA A 91 5.41 4.97 -1.48
N LEU A 92 5.23 4.68 -2.75
CA LEU A 92 4.55 3.49 -3.23
C LEU A 92 5.58 2.58 -3.92
N LEU A 93 5.59 1.30 -3.56
CA LEU A 93 6.37 0.31 -4.28
C LEU A 93 5.48 -0.34 -5.33
N ALA A 94 5.83 -0.21 -6.59
CA ALA A 94 5.12 -0.79 -7.71
C ALA A 94 5.93 -1.94 -8.33
N ASP A 95 5.24 -3.04 -8.63
CA ASP A 95 5.83 -4.10 -9.46
C ASP A 95 5.61 -3.75 -10.94
N PRO A 96 6.68 -3.52 -11.72
CA PRO A 96 6.55 -3.21 -13.14
C PRO A 96 5.99 -4.37 -13.96
N ASN A 97 6.05 -5.62 -13.44
CA ASN A 97 5.52 -6.80 -14.11
C ASN A 97 4.02 -7.02 -13.83
N ASP A 98 3.48 -6.40 -12.78
CA ASP A 98 2.05 -6.43 -12.44
C ASP A 98 1.36 -5.09 -12.76
N ALA A 99 1.72 -4.50 -13.89
CA ALA A 99 1.04 -3.33 -14.40
C ALA A 99 -0.39 -3.68 -14.81
N GLY A 100 -1.35 -2.84 -14.44
CA GLY A 100 -2.75 -3.01 -14.76
C GLY A 100 -3.41 -1.71 -15.21
N MET A 101 -4.60 -1.83 -15.76
CA MET A 101 -5.44 -0.70 -16.15
C MET A 101 -6.41 -0.36 -15.02
N LEU A 102 -6.48 0.90 -14.66
CA LEU A 102 -7.54 1.45 -13.82
C LEU A 102 -8.47 2.27 -14.70
N VAL A 103 -9.70 1.81 -14.85
CA VAL A 103 -10.70 2.45 -15.72
C VAL A 103 -11.83 3.02 -14.87
N TRP A 104 -12.24 4.24 -15.20
CA TRP A 104 -13.38 4.90 -14.61
C TRP A 104 -14.53 4.90 -15.60
N LEU A 105 -15.57 4.10 -15.32
CA LEU A 105 -16.75 3.97 -16.16
C LEU A 105 -17.86 4.88 -15.60
N PRO A 106 -18.27 5.95 -16.33
CA PRO A 106 -19.35 6.83 -15.88
C PRO A 106 -20.64 6.03 -15.64
N VAL A 107 -21.39 6.38 -14.60
CA VAL A 107 -22.65 5.71 -14.26
C VAL A 107 -23.64 5.65 -15.41
N PRO A 108 -23.83 6.72 -16.24
CA PRO A 108 -24.73 6.66 -17.38
C PRO A 108 -24.34 5.64 -18.47
N ASP A 109 -23.05 5.30 -18.55
CA ASP A 109 -22.50 4.38 -19.52
C ASP A 109 -22.36 2.94 -18.95
N ALA A 110 -22.79 2.75 -17.69
CA ALA A 110 -22.74 1.48 -17.04
C ALA A 110 -23.56 0.42 -17.78
N ILE A 111 -22.88 -0.65 -18.17
CA ILE A 111 -23.45 -1.84 -18.77
C ILE A 111 -23.12 -3.04 -17.91
N ASN A 112 -23.85 -4.12 -18.05
CA ASN A 112 -23.44 -5.38 -17.41
C ASN A 112 -22.11 -5.83 -17.99
N LEU A 113 -21.11 -5.82 -17.14
CA LEU A 113 -19.74 -6.24 -17.45
C LEU A 113 -19.47 -7.54 -16.74
N ASP A 114 -19.21 -8.59 -17.53
CA ASP A 114 -18.79 -9.88 -17.00
C ASP A 114 -17.29 -9.84 -16.65
N GLU A 115 -16.88 -10.57 -15.62
CA GLU A 115 -15.47 -10.79 -15.35
C GLU A 115 -14.82 -11.46 -16.56
N GLY A 116 -13.63 -11.00 -16.93
CA GLY A 116 -12.94 -11.45 -18.13
C GLY A 116 -13.34 -10.71 -19.42
N ALA A 117 -14.24 -9.72 -19.35
CA ALA A 117 -14.58 -8.88 -20.50
C ALA A 117 -13.33 -8.24 -21.12
N GLU A 118 -13.28 -8.23 -22.46
CA GLU A 118 -12.15 -7.65 -23.19
C GLU A 118 -12.10 -6.12 -23.00
N VAL A 119 -10.91 -5.61 -22.70
CA VAL A 119 -10.65 -4.18 -22.54
C VAL A 119 -9.52 -3.78 -23.48
N LYS A 120 -9.75 -2.76 -24.30
CA LYS A 120 -8.73 -2.13 -25.16
C LYS A 120 -8.43 -0.74 -24.65
N LEU A 121 -7.19 -0.51 -24.26
CA LEU A 121 -6.69 0.77 -23.78
C LEU A 121 -5.94 1.49 -24.91
N TYR A 122 -6.43 2.65 -25.32
CA TYR A 122 -5.79 3.55 -26.26
C TYR A 122 -5.06 4.64 -25.47
N LEU A 123 -3.75 4.53 -25.39
CA LEU A 123 -2.92 5.51 -24.69
C LEU A 123 -2.86 6.81 -25.47
N GLN A 124 -2.83 7.95 -24.79
CA GLN A 124 -2.67 9.26 -25.43
C GLN A 124 -1.33 9.40 -26.18
N VAL A 125 -0.29 8.72 -25.68
CA VAL A 125 1.04 8.69 -26.30
C VAL A 125 1.14 7.77 -27.51
N SER A 126 0.20 6.81 -27.67
CA SER A 126 0.16 5.86 -28.79
C SER A 126 -1.30 5.49 -29.11
N PRO A 127 -2.06 6.38 -29.77
CA PRO A 127 -3.49 6.17 -29.96
C PRO A 127 -3.84 5.10 -31.02
N LEU A 128 -2.89 4.72 -31.87
CA LEU A 128 -3.11 3.75 -32.94
C LEU A 128 -2.81 2.30 -32.53
N GLN A 129 -2.09 2.10 -31.44
CA GLN A 129 -1.72 0.78 -30.93
C GLN A 129 -2.37 0.53 -29.57
N PRO A 130 -3.57 -0.08 -29.53
CA PRO A 130 -4.21 -0.35 -28.27
C PRO A 130 -3.51 -1.47 -27.50
N LEU A 131 -3.44 -1.31 -26.18
CA LEU A 131 -3.06 -2.38 -25.27
C LEU A 131 -4.31 -3.16 -24.92
N THR A 132 -4.26 -4.48 -25.07
CA THR A 132 -5.38 -5.38 -24.75
C THR A 132 -5.23 -5.96 -23.36
N GLY A 133 -6.36 -6.28 -22.77
CA GLY A 133 -6.43 -6.90 -21.46
C GLY A 133 -7.82 -7.38 -21.12
N LYS A 134 -7.95 -7.95 -19.94
CA LYS A 134 -9.20 -8.53 -19.44
C LYS A 134 -9.60 -7.86 -18.13
N LEU A 135 -10.90 -7.61 -18.01
CA LEU A 135 -11.49 -7.08 -16.78
C LEU A 135 -11.32 -8.10 -15.65
N SER A 136 -10.68 -7.69 -14.58
CA SER A 136 -10.39 -8.54 -13.41
C SER A 136 -11.25 -8.21 -12.21
N GLN A 137 -11.72 -6.97 -12.10
CA GLN A 137 -12.53 -6.54 -10.95
C GLN A 137 -13.39 -5.33 -11.32
N THR A 138 -14.65 -5.36 -10.87
CA THR A 138 -15.59 -4.25 -10.98
C THR A 138 -15.98 -3.77 -9.58
N SER A 139 -15.92 -2.47 -9.34
CA SER A 139 -16.47 -1.89 -8.10
C SER A 139 -17.98 -1.86 -8.20
N TYR A 140 -18.68 -2.33 -7.15
CA TYR A 140 -20.14 -2.23 -7.05
C TYR A 140 -20.61 -0.86 -6.56
N GLN A 141 -19.72 -0.02 -6.09
CA GLN A 141 -20.01 1.32 -5.62
C GLN A 141 -19.43 2.36 -6.55
N ALA A 142 -20.26 3.29 -7.03
CA ALA A 142 -19.81 4.44 -7.77
C ALA A 142 -19.12 5.43 -6.81
N THR A 143 -17.97 5.94 -7.23
CA THR A 143 -17.17 6.92 -6.49
C THR A 143 -16.77 8.05 -7.42
N GLN A 144 -16.38 9.19 -6.87
CA GLN A 144 -15.91 10.28 -7.68
C GLN A 144 -14.55 9.97 -8.29
N SER A 145 -14.44 10.07 -9.62
CA SER A 145 -13.18 9.93 -10.35
C SER A 145 -12.26 11.14 -10.09
N PRO A 146 -10.97 11.07 -10.41
CA PRO A 146 -10.07 12.22 -10.35
C PRO A 146 -10.53 13.43 -11.17
N ASP A 147 -11.36 13.20 -12.20
CA ASP A 147 -11.92 14.24 -13.07
C ASP A 147 -13.28 14.76 -12.55
N GLY A 148 -13.70 14.37 -11.34
CA GLY A 148 -14.90 14.84 -10.67
C GLY A 148 -16.21 14.17 -11.10
N ILE A 149 -16.15 13.17 -11.97
CA ILE A 149 -17.31 12.44 -12.48
C ILE A 149 -17.64 11.25 -11.58
N VAL A 150 -18.91 11.00 -11.28
CA VAL A 150 -19.35 9.80 -10.56
C VAL A 150 -19.24 8.59 -11.48
N ALA A 151 -18.39 7.65 -11.12
CA ALA A 151 -18.03 6.52 -11.96
C ALA A 151 -17.77 5.24 -11.16
N TYR A 152 -17.94 4.10 -11.79
CA TYR A 152 -17.50 2.81 -11.28
C TYR A 152 -16.02 2.63 -11.55
N ARG A 153 -15.28 2.16 -10.55
CA ARG A 153 -13.87 1.86 -10.67
C ARG A 153 -13.68 0.41 -11.12
N LEU A 154 -13.09 0.23 -12.29
CA LEU A 154 -12.81 -1.07 -12.88
C LEU A 154 -11.31 -1.31 -12.90
N ARG A 155 -10.91 -2.55 -12.67
CA ARG A 155 -9.52 -2.98 -12.84
C ARG A 155 -9.45 -4.02 -13.94
N ALA A 156 -8.50 -3.86 -14.85
CA ALA A 156 -8.21 -4.84 -15.86
C ALA A 156 -6.72 -5.17 -15.86
N ARG A 157 -6.39 -6.42 -16.16
CA ARG A 157 -5.02 -6.87 -16.34
C ARG A 157 -4.70 -6.90 -17.82
N PHE A 158 -3.48 -6.51 -18.16
CA PHE A 158 -3.02 -6.68 -19.53
C PHE A 158 -2.89 -8.15 -19.88
N ASP A 159 -3.14 -8.46 -21.15
CA ASP A 159 -2.72 -9.73 -21.75
C ASP A 159 -1.19 -9.76 -21.86
N ALA A 160 -0.64 -10.85 -22.41
CA ALA A 160 0.79 -10.94 -22.64
C ALA A 160 1.26 -9.77 -23.52
N LEU A 161 2.01 -8.85 -22.94
CA LEU A 161 2.58 -7.68 -23.61
C LEU A 161 3.92 -8.06 -24.25
N ASP A 162 4.15 -7.62 -25.46
CA ASP A 162 5.48 -7.65 -26.07
C ASP A 162 6.40 -6.58 -25.45
N ASP A 163 7.68 -6.58 -25.79
CA ASP A 163 8.65 -5.66 -25.18
C ASP A 163 8.36 -4.18 -25.53
N ALA A 164 7.84 -3.92 -26.74
CA ALA A 164 7.44 -2.58 -27.16
C ALA A 164 6.21 -2.10 -26.38
N GLN A 165 5.22 -2.97 -26.20
CA GLN A 165 4.02 -2.70 -25.42
C GLN A 165 4.34 -2.52 -23.93
N ARG A 166 5.26 -3.29 -23.36
CA ARG A 166 5.75 -3.08 -21.98
C ARG A 166 6.41 -1.73 -21.80
N ALA A 167 7.19 -1.28 -22.79
CA ALA A 167 7.79 0.05 -22.76
C ALA A 167 6.74 1.17 -22.79
N LEU A 168 5.57 0.92 -23.40
CA LEU A 168 4.44 1.85 -23.44
C LEU A 168 3.56 1.76 -22.18
N ALA A 169 3.47 0.60 -21.54
CA ALA A 169 2.64 0.36 -20.36
C ALA A 169 3.25 0.92 -19.05
N ARG A 170 3.71 2.18 -19.09
CA ARG A 170 4.30 2.84 -17.92
C ARG A 170 3.23 3.30 -16.95
N ILE A 171 3.54 3.25 -15.66
CA ILE A 171 2.67 3.72 -14.58
C ILE A 171 2.43 5.23 -14.74
N GLY A 172 1.16 5.64 -14.59
CA GLY A 172 0.75 7.05 -14.64
C GLY A 172 0.35 7.56 -16.03
N LEU A 173 0.44 6.75 -17.08
CA LEU A 173 -0.06 7.13 -18.39
C LEU A 173 -1.59 7.12 -18.42
N ARG A 174 -2.16 8.07 -19.18
CA ARG A 174 -3.61 8.20 -19.38
C ARG A 174 -4.01 7.79 -20.79
N GLY A 175 -5.24 7.35 -20.91
CA GLY A 175 -5.79 6.93 -22.18
C GLY A 175 -7.30 6.75 -22.11
N THR A 176 -7.88 6.30 -23.21
CA THR A 176 -9.29 5.93 -23.32
C THR A 176 -9.42 4.41 -23.37
N ALA A 177 -10.23 3.84 -22.48
CA ALA A 177 -10.52 2.42 -22.47
C ALA A 177 -11.82 2.12 -23.19
N LYS A 178 -11.82 1.14 -24.09
CA LYS A 178 -13.01 0.58 -24.70
C LYS A 178 -13.25 -0.81 -24.11
N ILE A 179 -14.40 -0.98 -23.45
CA ILE A 179 -14.77 -2.22 -22.79
C ILE A 179 -15.86 -2.90 -23.61
N TYR A 180 -15.70 -4.17 -23.86
CA TYR A 180 -16.69 -4.98 -24.60
C TYR A 180 -17.54 -5.76 -23.60
N GLY A 181 -18.79 -5.33 -23.43
CA GLY A 181 -19.77 -6.07 -22.60
C GLY A 181 -20.34 -7.27 -23.32
N SER A 182 -21.28 -7.95 -22.65
CA SER A 182 -22.05 -9.05 -23.24
C SER A 182 -22.81 -8.62 -24.51
N ARG A 183 -22.95 -9.49 -25.46
CA ARG A 183 -23.69 -9.22 -26.71
C ARG A 183 -25.17 -8.97 -26.38
N ALA A 184 -25.62 -7.74 -26.57
CA ALA A 184 -27.03 -7.40 -26.45
C ALA A 184 -27.63 -7.12 -27.84
N PRO A 185 -28.92 -7.45 -28.09
CA PRO A 185 -29.56 -7.17 -29.35
C PRO A 185 -29.63 -5.64 -29.60
N LEU A 186 -29.43 -5.24 -30.85
CA LEU A 186 -29.42 -3.82 -31.27
C LEU A 186 -30.70 -3.05 -30.82
N ALA A 187 -31.85 -3.73 -30.81
CA ALA A 187 -33.11 -3.17 -30.32
C ALA A 187 -33.03 -2.73 -28.88
N TYR A 188 -32.32 -3.45 -28.01
CA TYR A 188 -32.11 -3.03 -26.61
C TYR A 188 -31.36 -1.71 -26.50
N TYR A 189 -30.35 -1.51 -27.31
CA TYR A 189 -29.57 -0.25 -27.31
C TYR A 189 -30.37 0.93 -27.84
N LEU A 190 -31.17 0.71 -28.87
CA LEU A 190 -31.98 1.77 -29.50
C LEU A 190 -33.11 2.23 -28.57
N PHE A 191 -33.75 1.31 -27.86
CA PHE A 191 -34.93 1.59 -27.03
C PHE A 191 -34.58 1.87 -25.54
N ARG A 192 -33.39 1.53 -25.05
CA ARG A 192 -32.99 1.70 -23.65
C ARG A 192 -33.14 3.12 -23.14
N ARG A 193 -32.62 4.11 -23.88
CA ARG A 193 -32.69 5.52 -23.48
C ARG A 193 -34.12 6.10 -23.54
N PRO A 194 -34.88 5.97 -24.62
CA PRO A 194 -36.23 6.46 -24.65
C PRO A 194 -37.18 5.74 -23.67
N LEU A 195 -37.00 4.45 -23.42
CA LEU A 195 -37.77 3.71 -22.42
C LEU A 195 -37.46 4.17 -20.99
N ALA A 196 -36.19 4.48 -20.68
CA ALA A 196 -35.81 5.04 -19.38
C ALA A 196 -36.45 6.43 -19.17
N GLY A 197 -36.40 7.30 -20.16
CA GLY A 197 -37.04 8.64 -20.08
C GLY A 197 -38.58 8.58 -20.01
N LEU A 198 -39.22 7.65 -20.70
CA LEU A 198 -40.66 7.42 -20.59
C LEU A 198 -41.03 6.93 -19.18
N ARG A 199 -40.23 6.05 -18.59
CA ARG A 199 -40.43 5.55 -17.23
C ARG A 199 -40.27 6.63 -16.16
N GLU A 200 -39.32 7.54 -16.34
CA GLU A 200 -39.16 8.70 -15.46
C GLU A 200 -40.34 9.66 -15.54
N LEU A 201 -40.92 9.84 -16.74
CA LEU A 201 -42.09 10.70 -16.98
C LEU A 201 -43.42 10.10 -16.47
N THR A 202 -43.55 8.75 -16.51
CA THR A 202 -44.80 8.07 -16.14
C THR A 202 -44.83 7.55 -14.71
N GLY A 203 -43.66 7.58 -13.99
CA GLY A 203 -43.59 7.15 -12.62
C GLY A 203 -43.76 5.64 -12.39
N TRP A 204 -43.56 4.86 -13.43
CA TRP A 204 -43.75 3.37 -13.43
C TRP A 204 -42.46 2.64 -13.11
#